data_0fa7873f23950c8eae3eb29f5c438554
#
_entry.id   0fa7873f23950c8eae3eb29f5c438554
#
_cell.length_a   1.000
_cell.length_b   1.000
_cell.length_c   1.000
_cell.angle_alpha   90.00
_cell.angle_beta   90.00
_cell.angle_gamma   90.00
#
_symmetry.space_group_name_H-M   'P 1'
#
loop_
_entity.id
_entity.type
_entity.pdbx_description
1 polymer ?
#
loop_
_entity_poly.entity_id
_entity_poly.type
_entity_poly.pdbx_seq_one_letter_code
_entity_poly.pdbx_strand_id
1 'polypeptide(L)'
;FQAEDGIRDSSTSRGLGDVYKRQVIDTAQKNITDLSNNVIDLQGILSNKQQRGAFGQARMESIIADSLPSALYSFQYTLSNSKRPDCIIRMPNSDELVVIDSKFPLESFDELRSSKTTEDKKKASAKIKVDVSKHVNDIAEKYKIPGEVREPLIMFIPSESVYADLYESFGDLIQKSYRSGITIVSPNTLMLTVQTLQTLIRDAQMQKQLGIIKTEVGNVLIDIERLNSRVQDLQKHFNLASQDIEKITVSSKKIVTSGRKLNVLEQTPDPKRIFNESND
;
A
#
# COMPACT_ATOMS: atom_id res chain seq x y z
N PHE A 1 -39.20 -28.45 48.56
CA PHE A 1 -38.97 -28.74 47.13
C PHE A 1 -38.46 -27.45 46.49
N GLN A 2 -37.15 -27.30 46.38
CA GLN A 2 -36.38 -26.50 45.39
C GLN A 2 -35.02 -26.20 46.00
N ALA A 3 -34.05 -27.03 45.74
CA ALA A 3 -32.63 -26.67 45.87
C ALA A 3 -31.76 -27.81 45.29
N GLU A 4 -31.71 -27.97 43.96
CA GLU A 4 -30.74 -28.89 43.31
C GLU A 4 -30.26 -28.45 41.93
N ASP A 5 -30.46 -27.24 41.47
CA ASP A 5 -30.01 -26.78 40.12
C ASP A 5 -28.83 -25.79 40.10
N GLY A 6 -28.18 -25.53 41.24
CA GLY A 6 -27.11 -24.51 41.32
C GLY A 6 -25.66 -25.01 41.22
N ILE A 7 -25.39 -26.35 41.14
CA ILE A 7 -24.01 -26.86 41.33
C ILE A 7 -23.38 -27.43 40.05
N ARG A 8 -24.09 -27.54 38.97
CA ARG A 8 -23.55 -28.14 37.69
C ARG A 8 -22.76 -27.18 36.79
N ASP A 9 -22.88 -25.87 36.95
CA ASP A 9 -22.28 -24.92 36.03
C ASP A 9 -20.87 -24.43 36.44
N SER A 10 -20.46 -24.62 37.69
CA SER A 10 -19.15 -24.16 38.20
C SER A 10 -17.98 -25.11 37.88
N SER A 11 -18.25 -26.39 37.59
CA SER A 11 -17.21 -27.38 37.26
C SER A 11 -16.75 -27.32 35.83
N THR A 12 -17.64 -27.00 34.91
CA THR A 12 -17.37 -26.86 33.46
C THR A 12 -16.57 -25.61 33.18
N SER A 13 -16.86 -24.49 33.85
CA SER A 13 -16.13 -23.22 33.71
C SER A 13 -14.69 -23.30 34.24
N ARG A 14 -14.46 -24.05 35.38
CA ARG A 14 -13.12 -24.32 35.89
C ARG A 14 -12.28 -25.19 34.97
N GLY A 15 -12.88 -26.22 34.33
CA GLY A 15 -12.19 -27.11 33.41
C GLY A 15 -11.72 -26.41 32.14
N LEU A 16 -12.51 -25.50 31.57
CA LEU A 16 -12.13 -24.68 30.42
C LEU A 16 -11.00 -23.71 30.74
N GLY A 17 -11.03 -23.07 31.89
CA GLY A 17 -9.96 -22.17 32.32
C GLY A 17 -8.62 -22.90 32.54
N ASP A 18 -8.65 -24.14 33.07
CA ASP A 18 -7.44 -24.94 33.27
C ASP A 18 -6.87 -25.50 31.95
N VAL A 19 -7.72 -25.87 30.98
CA VAL A 19 -7.30 -26.27 29.62
C VAL A 19 -6.65 -25.08 28.92
N TYR A 20 -7.25 -23.91 28.97
CA TYR A 20 -6.69 -22.70 28.34
C TYR A 20 -5.34 -22.31 28.99
N LYS A 21 -5.22 -22.34 30.31
CA LYS A 21 -3.95 -22.09 31.01
C LYS A 21 -2.87 -23.09 30.63
N ARG A 22 -3.20 -24.40 30.55
CA ARG A 22 -2.24 -25.41 30.08
C ARG A 22 -1.79 -25.15 28.63
N GLN A 23 -2.71 -24.80 27.77
CA GLN A 23 -2.38 -24.51 26.37
C GLN A 23 -1.47 -23.26 26.22
N VAL A 24 -1.70 -22.23 27.05
CA VAL A 24 -0.82 -21.04 27.11
C VAL A 24 0.55 -21.40 27.67
N ILE A 25 0.62 -22.23 28.74
CA ILE A 25 1.87 -22.68 29.31
C ILE A 25 2.64 -23.59 28.35
N ASP A 26 1.98 -24.53 27.67
CA ASP A 26 2.62 -25.40 26.67
C ASP A 26 3.15 -24.62 25.47
N THR A 27 2.41 -23.61 25.03
CA THR A 27 2.86 -22.70 23.97
C THR A 27 4.07 -21.87 24.42
N ALA A 28 4.04 -21.35 25.64
CA ALA A 28 5.16 -20.61 26.22
C ALA A 28 6.41 -21.50 26.41
N GLN A 29 6.23 -22.74 26.91
CA GLN A 29 7.31 -23.72 27.04
C GLN A 29 7.89 -24.11 25.70
N LYS A 30 7.05 -24.31 24.67
CA LYS A 30 7.51 -24.59 23.31
C LYS A 30 8.32 -23.43 22.75
N ASN A 31 7.85 -22.20 22.92
CA ASN A 31 8.58 -21.00 22.50
C ASN A 31 9.92 -20.84 23.25
N ILE A 32 9.98 -21.17 24.55
CA ILE A 32 11.21 -21.15 25.34
C ILE A 32 12.16 -22.26 24.86
N THR A 33 11.66 -23.44 24.56
CA THR A 33 12.48 -24.55 24.05
C THR A 33 13.02 -24.27 22.65
N ASP A 34 12.18 -23.72 21.77
CA ASP A 34 12.58 -23.28 20.42
C ASP A 34 13.61 -22.13 20.50
N LEU A 35 13.43 -21.20 21.44
CA LEU A 35 14.39 -20.13 21.71
C LEU A 35 15.71 -20.69 22.25
N SER A 36 15.67 -21.69 23.12
CA SER A 36 16.86 -22.35 23.71
C SER A 36 17.63 -23.15 22.64
N ASN A 37 16.93 -23.87 21.79
CA ASN A 37 17.55 -24.61 20.67
C ASN A 37 18.16 -23.64 19.64
N ASN A 38 17.48 -22.53 19.34
CA ASN A 38 18.03 -21.47 18.51
C ASN A 38 19.29 -20.82 19.09
N VAL A 39 19.40 -20.74 20.44
CA VAL A 39 20.61 -20.22 21.11
C VAL A 39 21.79 -21.20 21.02
N ILE A 40 21.54 -22.51 21.10
CA ILE A 40 22.60 -23.54 20.98
C ILE A 40 23.11 -23.63 19.54
N ASP A 41 22.21 -23.62 18.56
CA ASP A 41 22.56 -23.58 17.14
C ASP A 41 23.30 -22.29 16.77
N LEU A 42 22.92 -21.15 17.38
CA LEU A 42 23.62 -19.88 17.21
C LEU A 42 25.05 -19.90 17.67
N GLN A 43 25.40 -20.60 18.77
CA GLN A 43 26.81 -20.71 19.21
C GLN A 43 27.67 -21.46 18.19
N GLY A 44 27.14 -22.50 17.54
CA GLY A 44 27.83 -23.23 16.46
C GLY A 44 28.01 -22.40 15.20
N ILE A 45 26.96 -21.65 14.79
CA ILE A 45 26.96 -20.80 13.60
C ILE A 45 27.86 -19.57 13.79
N LEU A 46 27.94 -19.04 15.01
CA LEU A 46 28.72 -17.84 15.31
C LEU A 46 30.24 -18.06 15.31
N SER A 47 30.71 -19.31 15.36
CA SER A 47 32.14 -19.64 15.34
C SER A 47 32.82 -19.48 13.94
N ASN A 48 32.05 -19.49 12.85
CA ASN A 48 32.56 -19.40 11.48
C ASN A 48 32.09 -18.10 10.79
N LYS A 49 33.03 -17.32 10.25
CA LYS A 49 32.77 -16.05 9.56
C LYS A 49 31.80 -16.18 8.39
N GLN A 50 31.88 -17.26 7.61
CA GLN A 50 31.02 -17.52 6.46
C GLN A 50 29.61 -17.85 6.91
N GLN A 51 29.44 -18.64 7.96
CA GLN A 51 28.14 -18.99 8.52
C GLN A 51 27.46 -17.78 9.17
N ARG A 52 28.22 -16.89 9.82
CA ARG A 52 27.72 -15.62 10.34
C ARG A 52 27.16 -14.72 9.23
N GLY A 53 27.87 -14.63 8.10
CA GLY A 53 27.41 -13.86 6.94
C GLY A 53 26.10 -14.41 6.38
N ALA A 54 26.01 -15.72 6.17
CA ALA A 54 24.81 -16.39 5.68
C ALA A 54 23.62 -16.22 6.66
N PHE A 55 23.87 -16.36 7.97
CA PHE A 55 22.83 -16.14 8.99
C PHE A 55 22.30 -14.70 8.98
N GLY A 56 23.18 -13.70 8.91
CA GLY A 56 22.79 -12.30 8.85
C GLY A 56 21.95 -12.00 7.63
N GLN A 57 22.35 -12.52 6.48
CA GLN A 57 21.60 -12.36 5.23
C GLN A 57 20.24 -13.06 5.32
N ALA A 58 20.16 -14.32 5.75
CA ALA A 58 18.90 -15.05 5.89
C ALA A 58 17.92 -14.36 6.83
N ARG A 59 18.40 -13.81 7.95
CA ARG A 59 17.56 -13.06 8.90
C ARG A 59 17.01 -11.77 8.28
N MET A 60 17.82 -11.04 7.55
CA MET A 60 17.39 -9.85 6.80
C MET A 60 16.34 -10.21 5.75
N GLU A 61 16.60 -11.25 4.96
CA GLU A 61 15.71 -11.74 3.92
C GLU A 61 14.34 -12.13 4.47
N SER A 62 14.30 -12.85 5.61
CA SER A 62 13.05 -13.21 6.28
C SER A 62 12.26 -11.96 6.69
N ILE A 63 12.87 -10.97 7.34
CA ILE A 63 12.19 -9.76 7.79
C ILE A 63 11.59 -9.01 6.58
N ILE A 64 12.31 -8.92 5.48
CA ILE A 64 11.85 -8.21 4.28
C ILE A 64 10.73 -8.97 3.58
N ALA A 65 10.89 -10.29 3.40
CA ALA A 65 9.91 -11.15 2.73
C ALA A 65 8.58 -11.23 3.50
N ASP A 66 8.63 -11.22 4.83
CA ASP A 66 7.44 -11.23 5.69
C ASP A 66 6.69 -9.89 5.68
N SER A 67 7.40 -8.79 5.34
CA SER A 67 6.84 -7.44 5.46
C SER A 67 6.47 -6.81 4.11
N LEU A 68 7.08 -7.21 3.00
CA LEU A 68 6.87 -6.59 1.69
C LEU A 68 6.43 -7.59 0.62
N PRO A 69 5.55 -7.18 -0.31
CA PRO A 69 5.29 -7.94 -1.53
C PRO A 69 6.56 -8.16 -2.37
N SER A 70 6.71 -9.35 -2.95
CA SER A 70 7.90 -9.76 -3.73
C SER A 70 8.24 -8.85 -4.92
N ALA A 71 7.25 -8.14 -5.46
CA ALA A 71 7.45 -7.16 -6.53
C ALA A 71 8.26 -5.92 -6.11
N LEU A 72 8.29 -5.63 -4.80
CA LEU A 72 8.89 -4.40 -4.27
C LEU A 72 10.35 -4.54 -3.84
N TYR A 73 10.89 -5.76 -3.75
CA TYR A 73 12.29 -5.98 -3.38
C TYR A 73 12.97 -6.97 -4.31
N SER A 74 14.28 -7.01 -4.26
CA SER A 74 15.07 -8.06 -4.90
C SER A 74 16.33 -8.30 -4.08
N PHE A 75 16.64 -9.57 -3.87
CA PHE A 75 17.91 -9.97 -3.25
C PHE A 75 18.99 -10.09 -4.31
N GLN A 76 20.23 -9.79 -3.94
CA GLN A 76 21.43 -9.91 -4.80
C GLN A 76 21.26 -9.20 -6.16
N TYR A 77 20.60 -8.06 -6.18
CA TYR A 77 20.37 -7.25 -7.39
C TYR A 77 21.70 -6.61 -7.86
N THR A 78 21.93 -6.60 -9.16
CA THR A 78 23.13 -5.99 -9.75
C THR A 78 22.85 -4.54 -10.11
N LEU A 79 23.53 -3.59 -9.45
CA LEU A 79 23.46 -2.16 -9.74
C LEU A 79 24.24 -1.80 -11.03
N SER A 80 24.07 -0.59 -11.53
CA SER A 80 24.74 -0.09 -12.74
C SER A 80 26.26 -0.17 -12.70
N ASN A 81 26.86 -0.06 -11.51
CA ASN A 81 28.30 -0.21 -11.28
C ASN A 81 28.76 -1.66 -11.08
N SER A 82 27.92 -2.65 -11.41
CA SER A 82 28.17 -4.09 -11.25
C SER A 82 28.36 -4.57 -9.81
N LYS A 83 28.05 -3.74 -8.81
CA LYS A 83 28.03 -4.16 -7.40
C LYS A 83 26.67 -4.77 -7.05
N ARG A 84 26.67 -5.68 -6.07
CA ARG A 84 25.50 -6.42 -5.62
C ARG A 84 25.28 -6.21 -4.13
N PRO A 85 24.33 -5.37 -3.71
CA PRO A 85 23.89 -5.33 -2.33
C PRO A 85 23.09 -6.60 -1.99
N ASP A 86 22.96 -6.89 -0.71
CA ASP A 86 22.20 -8.05 -0.24
C ASP A 86 20.71 -7.92 -0.57
N CYS A 87 20.15 -6.70 -0.47
CA CYS A 87 18.79 -6.41 -0.86
C CYS A 87 18.62 -4.99 -1.41
N ILE A 88 17.68 -4.84 -2.34
CA ILE A 88 17.15 -3.56 -2.77
C ILE A 88 15.64 -3.52 -2.54
N ILE A 89 15.11 -2.32 -2.22
CA ILE A 89 13.67 -2.05 -2.16
C ILE A 89 13.36 -0.97 -3.19
N ARG A 90 12.35 -1.20 -4.04
CA ARG A 90 11.87 -0.26 -5.05
C ARG A 90 10.88 0.70 -4.44
N MET A 91 11.10 2.00 -4.65
CA MET A 91 10.18 3.03 -4.19
C MET A 91 9.15 3.36 -5.27
N PRO A 92 7.87 3.58 -4.91
CA PRO A 92 6.87 4.02 -5.87
C PRO A 92 7.16 5.45 -6.32
N ASN A 93 6.88 5.74 -7.57
CA ASN A 93 7.05 7.06 -8.18
C ASN A 93 8.51 7.59 -8.21
N SER A 94 9.49 6.71 -8.04
CA SER A 94 10.92 7.00 -8.14
C SER A 94 11.63 5.81 -8.74
N ASP A 95 12.60 6.04 -9.61
CA ASP A 95 13.48 5.00 -10.13
C ASP A 95 14.61 4.67 -9.14
N GLU A 96 14.69 5.40 -8.03
CA GLU A 96 15.71 5.19 -7.01
C GLU A 96 15.38 3.99 -6.11
N LEU A 97 16.42 3.29 -5.73
CA LEU A 97 16.40 2.09 -4.92
C LEU A 97 16.88 2.37 -3.49
N VAL A 98 16.21 1.79 -2.50
CA VAL A 98 16.75 1.71 -1.13
C VAL A 98 17.61 0.47 -1.03
N VAL A 99 18.88 0.64 -0.67
CA VAL A 99 19.88 -0.44 -0.56
C VAL A 99 20.03 -0.87 0.88
N ILE A 100 20.04 -2.19 1.10
CA ILE A 100 20.30 -2.82 2.40
C ILE A 100 21.45 -3.80 2.23
N ASP A 101 22.46 -3.69 3.10
CA ASP A 101 23.62 -4.57 3.12
C ASP A 101 23.86 -5.10 4.54
N SER A 102 23.96 -6.42 4.70
CA SER A 102 24.11 -7.08 6.00
C SER A 102 25.58 -7.18 6.37
N LYS A 103 25.92 -6.67 7.56
CA LYS A 103 27.28 -6.73 8.11
C LYS A 103 27.25 -7.19 9.57
N PHE A 104 28.06 -8.17 9.90
CA PHE A 104 28.08 -8.72 11.25
C PHE A 104 29.48 -8.64 11.88
N PRO A 105 29.85 -7.47 12.47
CA PRO A 105 31.17 -7.29 13.11
C PRO A 105 31.24 -7.94 14.50
N LEU A 106 30.80 -9.21 14.63
CA LEU A 106 30.67 -9.88 15.93
C LEU A 106 32.01 -10.10 16.64
N GLU A 107 33.07 -10.44 15.88
CA GLU A 107 34.39 -10.79 16.45
C GLU A 107 34.92 -9.70 17.39
N SER A 108 34.89 -8.45 16.94
CA SER A 108 35.37 -7.31 17.72
C SER A 108 34.52 -7.05 18.97
N PHE A 109 33.19 -7.33 18.90
CA PHE A 109 32.31 -7.19 20.07
C PHE A 109 32.49 -8.36 21.07
N ASP A 110 32.72 -9.59 20.60
CA ASP A 110 33.00 -10.73 21.46
C ASP A 110 34.35 -10.56 22.19
N GLU A 111 35.37 -10.03 21.51
CA GLU A 111 36.65 -9.65 22.12
C GLU A 111 36.41 -8.60 23.23
N LEU A 112 35.57 -7.60 23.00
CA LEU A 112 35.26 -6.58 24.03
C LEU A 112 34.56 -7.20 25.26
N ARG A 113 33.56 -8.09 25.03
CA ARG A 113 32.81 -8.74 26.10
C ARG A 113 33.65 -9.72 26.90
N SER A 114 34.59 -10.40 26.28
CA SER A 114 35.50 -11.35 26.94
C SER A 114 36.72 -10.70 27.60
N SER A 115 36.95 -9.41 27.33
CA SER A 115 38.08 -8.66 27.87
C SER A 115 37.99 -8.50 29.38
N LYS A 116 39.03 -8.98 30.10
CA LYS A 116 39.12 -8.91 31.57
C LYS A 116 39.87 -7.67 32.08
N THR A 117 40.80 -7.15 31.29
CA THR A 117 41.60 -5.99 31.69
C THR A 117 41.15 -4.71 30.97
N THR A 118 41.44 -3.56 31.59
CA THR A 118 41.12 -2.25 31.03
C THR A 118 41.89 -2.01 29.73
N GLU A 119 43.06 -2.60 29.60
CA GLU A 119 43.88 -2.44 28.40
C GLU A 119 43.33 -3.25 27.22
N ASP A 120 42.88 -4.49 27.47
CA ASP A 120 42.22 -5.32 26.44
C ASP A 120 40.91 -4.69 25.99
N LYS A 121 40.12 -4.11 26.89
CA LYS A 121 38.91 -3.37 26.55
C LYS A 121 39.19 -2.17 25.63
N LYS A 122 40.27 -1.43 25.89
CA LYS A 122 40.68 -0.31 25.01
C LYS A 122 41.09 -0.81 23.62
N LYS A 123 41.87 -1.90 23.53
CA LYS A 123 42.26 -2.50 22.25
C LYS A 123 41.06 -3.01 21.45
N ALA A 124 40.14 -3.74 22.10
CA ALA A 124 38.92 -4.24 21.47
C ALA A 124 38.02 -3.08 20.99
N SER A 125 37.86 -2.03 21.81
CA SER A 125 37.10 -0.83 21.42
C SER A 125 37.69 -0.10 20.20
N ALA A 126 39.02 0.01 20.14
CA ALA A 126 39.70 0.58 18.98
C ALA A 126 39.47 -0.27 17.71
N LYS A 127 39.51 -1.61 17.84
CA LYS A 127 39.22 -2.53 16.75
C LYS A 127 37.80 -2.39 16.23
N ILE A 128 36.78 -2.32 17.13
CA ILE A 128 35.39 -2.05 16.76
C ILE A 128 35.28 -0.76 15.95
N LYS A 129 35.93 0.30 16.39
CA LYS A 129 35.90 1.59 15.67
C LYS A 129 36.45 1.47 14.26
N VAL A 130 37.52 0.73 14.06
CA VAL A 130 38.12 0.48 12.74
C VAL A 130 37.20 -0.38 11.88
N ASP A 131 36.70 -1.51 12.40
CA ASP A 131 35.88 -2.45 11.65
C ASP A 131 34.56 -1.84 11.21
N VAL A 132 33.83 -1.18 12.12
CA VAL A 132 32.57 -0.54 11.79
C VAL A 132 32.76 0.62 10.81
N SER A 133 33.81 1.48 11.02
CA SER A 133 34.12 2.55 10.07
C SER A 133 34.45 2.02 8.68
N LYS A 134 35.18 0.90 8.59
CA LYS A 134 35.48 0.23 7.33
C LYS A 134 34.19 -0.25 6.63
N HIS A 135 33.29 -0.90 7.35
CA HIS A 135 32.02 -1.35 6.78
C HIS A 135 31.16 -0.19 6.28
N VAL A 136 31.09 0.90 7.04
CA VAL A 136 30.38 2.12 6.62
C VAL A 136 30.99 2.70 5.34
N ASN A 137 32.32 2.82 5.28
CA ASN A 137 32.97 3.33 4.08
C ASN A 137 32.79 2.40 2.88
N ASP A 138 32.93 1.07 3.07
CA ASP A 138 32.76 0.08 2.01
C ASP A 138 31.34 0.13 1.40
N ILE A 139 30.31 0.31 2.24
CA ILE A 139 28.91 0.45 1.78
C ILE A 139 28.74 1.77 1.00
N ALA A 140 29.28 2.88 1.51
CA ALA A 140 29.20 4.18 0.83
C ALA A 140 29.87 4.13 -0.56
N GLU A 141 31.07 3.61 -0.64
CA GLU A 141 31.83 3.52 -1.90
C GLU A 141 31.16 2.58 -2.92
N LYS A 142 30.57 1.47 -2.45
CA LYS A 142 29.98 0.47 -3.34
C LYS A 142 28.60 0.87 -3.86
N TYR A 143 27.79 1.51 -3.04
CA TYR A 143 26.35 1.61 -3.31
C TYR A 143 25.80 3.03 -3.38
N LYS A 144 26.60 4.06 -3.07
CA LYS A 144 26.15 5.46 -3.21
C LYS A 144 26.25 5.88 -4.67
N ILE A 145 25.17 5.69 -5.42
CA ILE A 145 25.06 6.01 -6.86
C ILE A 145 23.98 7.06 -7.03
N PRO A 146 24.33 8.33 -7.30
CA PRO A 146 23.35 9.39 -7.50
C PRO A 146 22.36 9.05 -8.62
N GLY A 147 21.06 9.24 -8.38
CA GLY A 147 20.00 8.97 -9.34
C GLY A 147 19.58 7.49 -9.49
N GLU A 148 20.34 6.54 -8.92
CA GLU A 148 19.96 5.14 -8.87
C GLU A 148 19.66 4.68 -7.44
N VAL A 149 20.44 5.14 -6.46
CA VAL A 149 20.29 4.73 -5.06
C VAL A 149 19.97 5.94 -4.18
N ARG A 150 18.88 5.79 -3.44
CA ARG A 150 18.38 6.80 -2.51
C ARG A 150 19.07 6.69 -1.15
N GLU A 151 19.49 7.82 -0.61
CA GLU A 151 19.95 7.90 0.78
C GLU A 151 18.76 7.99 1.76
N PRO A 152 18.88 7.44 2.97
CA PRO A 152 20.04 6.72 3.49
C PRO A 152 20.13 5.27 2.99
N LEU A 153 21.38 4.78 2.78
CA LEU A 153 21.67 3.36 2.66
C LEU A 153 21.51 2.70 4.02
N ILE A 154 21.14 1.43 4.04
CA ILE A 154 20.90 0.70 5.28
C ILE A 154 21.99 -0.34 5.51
N MET A 155 22.68 -0.25 6.65
CA MET A 155 23.61 -1.27 7.15
C MET A 155 22.89 -2.10 8.21
N PHE A 156 22.60 -3.36 7.91
CA PHE A 156 21.90 -4.27 8.81
C PHE A 156 22.88 -5.04 9.70
N ILE A 157 22.68 -4.97 11.02
CA ILE A 157 23.39 -5.77 12.03
C ILE A 157 22.42 -6.83 12.57
N PRO A 158 22.63 -8.14 12.33
CA PRO A 158 21.66 -9.19 12.67
C PRO A 158 21.59 -9.55 14.17
N SER A 159 22.09 -8.71 15.04
CA SER A 159 22.11 -8.90 16.50
C SER A 159 21.68 -7.64 17.22
N GLU A 160 20.60 -7.73 18.00
CA GLU A 160 20.13 -6.63 18.86
C GLU A 160 21.16 -6.23 19.91
N SER A 161 21.85 -7.20 20.51
CA SER A 161 22.84 -6.93 21.55
C SER A 161 24.08 -6.20 21.02
N VAL A 162 24.55 -6.58 19.82
CA VAL A 162 25.65 -5.86 19.17
C VAL A 162 25.24 -4.45 18.75
N TYR A 163 24.01 -4.30 18.29
CA TYR A 163 23.46 -2.99 17.97
C TYR A 163 23.33 -2.09 19.20
N ALA A 164 22.85 -2.64 20.34
CA ALA A 164 22.73 -1.90 21.59
C ALA A 164 24.12 -1.47 22.10
N ASP A 165 25.10 -2.38 22.14
CA ASP A 165 26.48 -2.07 22.54
C ASP A 165 27.08 -0.96 21.64
N LEU A 166 26.82 -1.00 20.33
CA LEU A 166 27.25 0.01 19.38
C LEU A 166 26.62 1.39 19.69
N TYR A 167 25.33 1.39 19.99
CA TYR A 167 24.59 2.64 20.25
C TYR A 167 25.00 3.26 21.59
N GLU A 168 25.18 2.46 22.64
CA GLU A 168 25.54 2.93 23.97
C GLU A 168 26.99 3.39 24.07
N SER A 169 27.91 2.60 23.46
CA SER A 169 29.36 2.81 23.70
C SER A 169 30.07 3.51 22.56
N PHE A 170 29.47 3.61 21.37
CA PHE A 170 30.12 4.12 20.17
C PHE A 170 29.24 5.15 19.40
N GLY A 171 28.59 6.07 20.11
CA GLY A 171 27.71 7.08 19.53
C GLY A 171 28.40 7.97 18.48
N ASP A 172 29.71 8.16 18.58
CA ASP A 172 30.53 8.85 17.56
C ASP A 172 30.54 8.12 16.21
N LEU A 173 30.55 6.80 16.20
CA LEU A 173 30.46 5.98 14.98
C LEU A 173 29.07 6.08 14.34
N ILE A 174 28.03 6.05 15.14
CA ILE A 174 26.65 6.21 14.67
C ILE A 174 26.47 7.56 13.99
N GLN A 175 26.94 8.64 14.61
CA GLN A 175 26.89 9.97 13.99
C GLN A 175 27.69 10.06 12.70
N LYS A 176 28.87 9.42 12.67
CA LYS A 176 29.70 9.36 11.45
C LYS A 176 28.98 8.60 10.33
N SER A 177 28.31 7.48 10.62
CA SER A 177 27.55 6.73 9.62
C SER A 177 26.39 7.56 9.03
N TYR A 178 25.64 8.28 9.87
CA TYR A 178 24.59 9.20 9.39
C TYR A 178 25.13 10.29 8.47
N ARG A 179 26.27 10.89 8.81
CA ARG A 179 26.91 11.92 7.94
C ARG A 179 27.38 11.32 6.60
N SER A 180 27.66 10.04 6.57
CA SER A 180 28.01 9.31 5.33
C SER A 180 26.77 8.83 4.55
N GLY A 181 25.55 9.19 4.99
CA GLY A 181 24.31 8.77 4.36
C GLY A 181 23.96 7.31 4.63
N ILE A 182 24.44 6.73 5.75
CA ILE A 182 24.19 5.32 6.11
C ILE A 182 23.51 5.25 7.46
N THR A 183 22.40 4.52 7.52
CA THR A 183 21.69 4.21 8.75
C THR A 183 21.99 2.79 9.17
N ILE A 184 22.48 2.62 10.40
CA ILE A 184 22.72 1.29 10.99
C ILE A 184 21.42 0.84 11.67
N VAL A 185 20.98 -0.40 11.41
CA VAL A 185 19.73 -0.95 11.93
C VAL A 185 19.92 -2.35 12.50
N SER A 186 19.17 -2.65 13.55
CA SER A 186 19.00 -3.99 14.14
C SER A 186 17.82 -4.73 13.48
N PRO A 187 17.55 -6.00 13.81
CA PRO A 187 16.37 -6.73 13.33
C PRO A 187 15.06 -6.00 13.63
N ASN A 188 14.84 -5.52 14.87
CA ASN A 188 13.63 -4.80 15.24
C ASN A 188 13.53 -3.45 14.54
N THR A 189 14.65 -2.72 14.42
CA THR A 189 14.68 -1.43 13.73
C THR A 189 14.48 -1.63 12.24
N LEU A 190 15.03 -2.68 11.62
CA LEU A 190 14.80 -3.00 10.22
C LEU A 190 13.32 -3.31 9.98
N MET A 191 12.70 -4.15 10.81
CA MET A 191 11.27 -4.46 10.71
C MET A 191 10.43 -3.20 10.75
N LEU A 192 10.67 -2.30 11.71
CA LEU A 192 9.97 -1.02 11.80
C LEU A 192 10.21 -0.13 10.56
N THR A 193 11.45 -0.08 10.07
CA THR A 193 11.81 0.67 8.86
C THR A 193 11.06 0.14 7.65
N VAL A 194 11.02 -1.18 7.45
CA VAL A 194 10.34 -1.83 6.33
C VAL A 194 8.82 -1.64 6.43
N GLN A 195 8.21 -1.72 7.62
CA GLN A 195 6.80 -1.40 7.82
C GLN A 195 6.47 0.06 7.50
N THR A 196 7.37 0.97 7.87
CA THR A 196 7.21 2.39 7.52
C THR A 196 7.29 2.59 6.01
N LEU A 197 8.27 1.95 5.34
CA LEU A 197 8.37 1.97 3.87
C LEU A 197 7.12 1.38 3.22
N GLN A 198 6.59 0.28 3.73
CA GLN A 198 5.35 -0.33 3.24
C GLN A 198 4.17 0.66 3.30
N THR A 199 4.05 1.40 4.39
CA THR A 199 3.01 2.43 4.54
C THR A 199 3.17 3.54 3.51
N LEU A 200 4.39 4.07 3.34
CA LEU A 200 4.70 5.10 2.34
C LEU A 200 4.41 4.61 0.90
N ILE A 201 4.74 3.36 0.59
CA ILE A 201 4.47 2.74 -0.70
C ILE A 201 2.96 2.64 -0.95
N ARG A 202 2.20 2.20 0.06
CA ARG A 202 0.73 2.10 -0.01
C ARG A 202 0.10 3.47 -0.23
N ASP A 203 0.54 4.48 0.51
CA ASP A 203 0.04 5.85 0.38
C ASP A 203 0.32 6.43 -1.01
N ALA A 204 1.50 6.21 -1.55
CA ALA A 204 1.86 6.65 -2.90
C ALA A 204 1.02 5.95 -3.98
N GLN A 205 0.74 4.66 -3.85
CA GLN A 205 -0.16 3.91 -4.74
C GLN A 205 -1.60 4.43 -4.65
N MET A 206 -2.08 4.71 -3.45
CA MET A 206 -3.42 5.28 -3.22
C MET A 206 -3.54 6.67 -3.88
N GLN A 207 -2.55 7.54 -3.73
CA GLN A 207 -2.54 8.86 -4.38
C GLN A 207 -2.60 8.75 -5.91
N LYS A 208 -1.88 7.80 -6.51
CA LYS A 208 -1.94 7.53 -7.95
C LYS A 208 -3.35 7.09 -8.39
N GLN A 209 -3.97 6.19 -7.64
CA GLN A 209 -5.35 5.75 -7.92
C GLN A 209 -6.36 6.88 -7.78
N LEU A 210 -6.24 7.73 -6.76
CA LEU A 210 -7.09 8.91 -6.58
C LEU A 210 -6.95 9.88 -7.77
N GLY A 211 -5.76 10.05 -8.33
CA GLY A 211 -5.52 10.84 -9.54
C GLY A 211 -6.31 10.31 -10.74
N ILE A 212 -6.30 8.99 -10.96
CA ILE A 212 -7.05 8.33 -12.04
C ILE A 212 -8.56 8.52 -11.83
N ILE A 213 -9.06 8.24 -10.63
CA ILE A 213 -10.48 8.39 -10.29
C ILE A 213 -10.95 9.83 -10.53
N LYS A 214 -10.16 10.82 -10.11
CA LYS A 214 -10.47 12.24 -10.31
C LYS A 214 -10.61 12.60 -11.78
N THR A 215 -9.75 12.04 -12.64
CA THR A 215 -9.81 12.25 -14.09
C THR A 215 -11.09 11.62 -14.67
N GLU A 216 -11.42 10.38 -14.28
CA GLU A 216 -12.63 9.71 -14.76
C GLU A 216 -13.92 10.40 -14.29
N VAL A 217 -13.97 10.87 -13.05
CA VAL A 217 -15.09 11.69 -12.56
C VAL A 217 -15.23 12.97 -13.39
N GLY A 218 -14.12 13.61 -13.76
CA GLY A 218 -14.13 14.78 -14.65
C GLY A 218 -14.75 14.46 -16.02
N ASN A 219 -14.38 13.34 -16.62
CA ASN A 219 -14.92 12.87 -17.89
C ASN A 219 -16.44 12.62 -17.81
N VAL A 220 -16.89 11.97 -16.75
CA VAL A 220 -18.33 11.72 -16.50
C VAL A 220 -19.11 13.03 -16.37
N LEU A 221 -18.57 14.04 -15.70
CA LEU A 221 -19.21 15.36 -15.59
C LEU A 221 -19.37 16.04 -16.95
N ILE A 222 -18.37 15.98 -17.82
CA ILE A 222 -18.43 16.50 -19.18
C ILE A 222 -19.52 15.78 -19.99
N ASP A 223 -19.64 14.47 -19.84
CA ASP A 223 -20.67 13.71 -20.55
C ASP A 223 -22.08 14.02 -20.03
N ILE A 224 -22.24 14.27 -18.74
CA ILE A 224 -23.52 14.75 -18.15
C ILE A 224 -23.89 16.13 -18.73
N GLU A 225 -22.95 17.06 -18.85
CA GLU A 225 -23.21 18.38 -19.46
C GLU A 225 -23.64 18.25 -20.93
N ARG A 226 -22.98 17.38 -21.70
CA ARG A 226 -23.38 17.08 -23.07
C ARG A 226 -24.77 16.47 -23.16
N LEU A 227 -25.10 15.54 -22.26
CA LEU A 227 -26.42 14.94 -22.17
C LEU A 227 -27.48 16.00 -21.86
N ASN A 228 -27.22 16.87 -20.89
CA ASN A 228 -28.12 17.95 -20.52
C ASN A 228 -28.42 18.90 -21.68
N SER A 229 -27.39 19.27 -22.46
CA SER A 229 -27.54 20.05 -23.69
C SER A 229 -28.45 19.36 -24.72
N ARG A 230 -28.25 18.05 -24.95
CA ARG A 230 -29.08 17.26 -25.88
C ARG A 230 -30.53 17.16 -25.40
N VAL A 231 -30.79 17.06 -24.10
CA VAL A 231 -32.13 17.06 -23.52
C VAL A 231 -32.80 18.40 -23.74
N GLN A 232 -32.09 19.52 -23.56
CA GLN A 232 -32.65 20.86 -23.84
C GLN A 232 -32.99 21.05 -25.32
N ASP A 233 -32.14 20.57 -26.23
CA ASP A 233 -32.43 20.64 -27.67
C ASP A 233 -33.64 19.76 -28.04
N LEU A 234 -33.76 18.57 -27.46
CA LEU A 234 -34.93 17.71 -27.65
C LEU A 234 -36.20 18.42 -27.17
N GLN A 235 -36.15 19.12 -26.04
CA GLN A 235 -37.28 19.85 -25.49
C GLN A 235 -37.72 20.99 -26.41
N LYS A 236 -36.76 21.71 -27.05
CA LYS A 236 -37.06 22.71 -28.08
C LYS A 236 -37.75 22.07 -29.30
N HIS A 237 -37.26 20.94 -29.80
CA HIS A 237 -37.87 20.21 -30.90
C HIS A 237 -39.30 19.76 -30.56
N PHE A 238 -39.54 19.26 -29.38
CA PHE A 238 -40.87 18.88 -28.89
C PHE A 238 -41.83 20.08 -28.89
N ASN A 239 -41.38 21.24 -28.39
CA ASN A 239 -42.20 22.45 -28.34
C ASN A 239 -42.56 22.94 -29.76
N LEU A 240 -41.63 22.90 -30.71
CA LEU A 240 -41.87 23.24 -32.14
C LEU A 240 -42.88 22.28 -32.78
N ALA A 241 -42.72 20.97 -32.56
CA ALA A 241 -43.66 19.96 -33.04
C ALA A 241 -45.07 20.15 -32.47
N SER A 242 -45.19 20.49 -31.20
CA SER A 242 -46.46 20.79 -30.54
C SER A 242 -47.14 22.00 -31.15
N GLN A 243 -46.40 23.07 -31.43
CA GLN A 243 -46.92 24.26 -32.12
C GLN A 243 -47.42 23.95 -33.54
N ASP A 244 -46.71 23.10 -34.26
CA ASP A 244 -47.09 22.70 -35.60
C ASP A 244 -48.35 21.81 -35.59
N ILE A 245 -48.52 20.92 -34.61
CA ILE A 245 -49.76 20.15 -34.41
C ILE A 245 -50.95 21.11 -34.12
N GLU A 246 -50.71 22.14 -33.34
CA GLU A 246 -51.75 23.14 -33.01
C GLU A 246 -52.22 23.93 -34.29
N LYS A 247 -51.25 24.35 -35.12
CA LYS A 247 -51.51 24.98 -36.44
C LYS A 247 -52.31 24.07 -37.36
N ILE A 248 -51.93 22.77 -37.44
CA ILE A 248 -52.66 21.77 -38.23
C ILE A 248 -54.10 21.62 -37.70
N THR A 249 -54.26 21.56 -36.40
CA THR A 249 -55.60 21.44 -35.77
C THR A 249 -56.51 22.64 -36.09
N VAL A 250 -55.96 23.86 -36.08
CA VAL A 250 -56.68 25.10 -36.47
C VAL A 250 -57.04 25.05 -37.95
N SER A 251 -56.14 24.64 -38.83
CA SER A 251 -56.37 24.52 -40.27
C SER A 251 -57.46 23.46 -40.56
N SER A 252 -57.39 22.32 -39.93
CA SER A 252 -58.41 21.26 -40.02
C SER A 252 -59.79 21.74 -39.64
N LYS A 253 -59.91 22.46 -38.50
CA LYS A 253 -61.18 23.04 -38.07
C LYS A 253 -61.77 24.05 -39.11
N LYS A 254 -60.90 24.87 -39.73
CA LYS A 254 -61.31 25.80 -40.79
C LYS A 254 -61.85 25.04 -42.02
N ILE A 255 -61.16 23.98 -42.46
CA ILE A 255 -61.59 23.14 -43.59
C ILE A 255 -62.95 22.50 -43.30
N VAL A 256 -63.13 21.90 -42.12
CA VAL A 256 -64.40 21.29 -41.70
C VAL A 256 -65.54 22.32 -41.66
N THR A 257 -65.27 23.54 -41.15
CA THR A 257 -66.27 24.61 -41.08
C THR A 257 -66.63 25.11 -42.50
N SER A 258 -65.66 25.25 -43.38
CA SER A 258 -65.90 25.63 -44.77
C SER A 258 -66.67 24.56 -45.54
N GLY A 259 -66.34 23.28 -45.35
CA GLY A 259 -67.08 22.16 -45.98
C GLY A 259 -68.55 22.10 -45.49
N ARG A 260 -68.79 22.34 -44.19
CA ARG A 260 -70.19 22.45 -43.69
C ARG A 260 -70.93 23.58 -44.28
N LYS A 261 -70.33 24.75 -44.51
CA LYS A 261 -71.00 25.90 -45.19
C LYS A 261 -71.35 25.57 -46.63
N LEU A 262 -70.49 24.85 -47.37
CA LEU A 262 -70.77 24.40 -48.72
C LEU A 262 -71.96 23.41 -48.79
N ASN A 263 -72.03 22.45 -47.90
CA ASN A 263 -73.16 21.52 -47.80
C ASN A 263 -74.47 22.20 -47.49
N VAL A 264 -74.43 23.28 -46.67
CA VAL A 264 -75.68 24.07 -46.41
C VAL A 264 -76.12 24.88 -47.61
N LEU A 265 -75.16 25.35 -48.45
CA LEU A 265 -75.49 26.09 -49.67
C LEU A 265 -76.08 25.15 -50.77
N GLU A 266 -75.61 23.87 -50.85
CA GLU A 266 -76.15 22.84 -51.75
C GLU A 266 -77.62 22.40 -51.37
N GLN A 267 -77.99 22.55 -50.08
CA GLN A 267 -79.31 22.17 -49.59
C GLN A 267 -80.32 23.32 -49.60
N THR A 268 -79.93 24.55 -50.02
CA THR A 268 -80.87 25.63 -50.26
C THR A 268 -81.41 25.46 -51.69
N PRO A 269 -82.75 25.23 -51.84
CA PRO A 269 -83.34 25.10 -53.16
C PRO A 269 -83.17 26.42 -53.94
N ASP A 270 -82.71 26.30 -55.22
CA ASP A 270 -82.60 27.44 -56.11
C ASP A 270 -83.95 28.17 -56.26
N PRO A 271 -84.08 29.44 -55.82
CA PRO A 271 -85.30 30.14 -55.93
C PRO A 271 -85.87 30.27 -57.33
N LYS A 272 -85.14 29.95 -58.38
CA LYS A 272 -85.50 29.95 -59.82
C LYS A 272 -86.26 28.69 -60.24
N ARG A 273 -86.40 27.64 -59.45
CA ARG A 273 -87.24 26.46 -59.79
C ARG A 273 -88.66 26.56 -59.38
N ILE A 274 -89.10 27.58 -58.60
CA ILE A 274 -90.47 27.74 -58.12
C ILE A 274 -91.33 28.52 -59.08
N PHE A 275 -90.79 29.08 -60.17
CA PHE A 275 -91.62 29.92 -61.12
C PHE A 275 -92.01 29.24 -62.42
N ASN A 276 -91.81 27.93 -62.65
CA ASN A 276 -92.18 27.26 -63.87
C ASN A 276 -93.27 26.16 -63.75
N GLU A 277 -94.01 26.11 -62.63
CA GLU A 277 -95.14 25.18 -62.53
C GLU A 277 -96.50 25.90 -62.21
N SER A 278 -96.74 27.02 -62.90
CA SER A 278 -98.09 27.61 -62.91
C SER A 278 -98.35 28.24 -64.25
N ASN A 279 -98.43 27.39 -65.28
CA ASN A 279 -99.22 27.63 -66.46
C ASN A 279 -99.30 26.34 -67.24
N ASP A 280 -100.32 25.56 -66.93
CA ASP A 280 -101.27 24.96 -67.93
C ASP A 280 -102.35 24.18 -67.11
#